data_ea38961e95ee3f02de4b1f57d40adb43
#
_entry.id   ea38961e95ee3f02de4b1f57d40adb43
#
_cell.length_a   1.000
_cell.length_b   1.000
_cell.length_c   1.000
_cell.angle_alpha   90.00
_cell.angle_beta   90.00
_cell.angle_gamma   90.00
#
_symmetry.space_group_name_H-M   'P 1'
#
loop_
_entity.id
_entity.type
_entity.pdbx_description
1 polymer ?
#
loop_
_entity_poly.entity_id
_entity_poly.type
_entity_poly.pdbx_seq_one_letter_code
_entity_poly.pdbx_strand_id
1 'polypeptide(L)'
;MAIHILSMVVTAEDPMSLTSEWMAGSINTNAVVVRRLVSALKQAGLVAAVQTNRGLRLCKSARDISFWEVLQAVDPEHELFAIHAHSNVQCDIGCQIETVLSHVYAGLEQEWRKQLQAQTLQAALDQLQ
;
A
#
# COMPACT_ATOMS: atom_id res chain seq x y z
N MET A 1 3.04 -5.74 -4.18
CA MET A 1 4.51 -5.55 -4.08
C MET A 1 4.94 -5.00 -2.71
N ALA A 2 4.34 -3.93 -2.22
CA ALA A 2 4.78 -3.32 -0.95
C ALA A 2 4.70 -4.27 0.26
N ILE A 3 3.63 -5.03 0.38
CA ILE A 3 3.50 -6.05 1.45
C ILE A 3 4.58 -7.13 1.32
N HIS A 4 4.92 -7.50 0.10
CA HIS A 4 6.00 -8.46 -0.14
C HIS A 4 7.35 -7.89 0.35
N ILE A 5 7.63 -6.62 0.05
CA ILE A 5 8.84 -5.95 0.54
C ILE A 5 8.88 -5.94 2.07
N LEU A 6 7.77 -5.54 2.71
CA LEU A 6 7.68 -5.50 4.16
C LEU A 6 7.85 -6.89 4.79
N SER A 7 7.30 -7.91 4.16
CA SER A 7 7.46 -9.30 4.61
C SER A 7 8.93 -9.74 4.56
N MET A 8 9.64 -9.37 3.50
CA MET A 8 11.07 -9.63 3.41
C MET A 8 11.87 -8.90 4.49
N VAL A 9 11.50 -7.66 4.79
CA VAL A 9 12.16 -6.88 5.86
C VAL A 9 12.02 -7.56 7.21
N VAL A 10 10.85 -8.11 7.50
CA VAL A 10 10.59 -8.80 8.77
C VAL A 10 11.32 -10.14 8.85
N THR A 11 11.33 -10.89 7.76
CA THR A 11 11.83 -12.27 7.75
C THR A 11 13.31 -12.40 7.42
N ALA A 12 13.98 -11.35 6.95
CA ALA A 12 15.39 -11.39 6.60
C ALA A 12 16.26 -11.65 7.83
N GLU A 13 17.14 -12.66 7.74
CA GLU A 13 18.12 -12.94 8.78
C GLU A 13 19.19 -11.84 8.83
N ASP A 14 19.59 -11.34 7.67
CA ASP A 14 20.54 -10.24 7.54
C ASP A 14 19.87 -9.04 6.84
N PRO A 15 19.53 -7.99 7.59
CA PRO A 15 18.92 -6.79 6.99
C PRO A 15 19.77 -6.13 5.91
N MET A 16 21.09 -6.33 5.94
CA MET A 16 22.01 -5.75 4.97
C MET A 16 21.97 -6.45 3.62
N SER A 17 21.40 -7.65 3.55
CA SER A 17 21.19 -8.38 2.28
C SER A 17 20.01 -7.84 1.46
N LEU A 18 19.19 -6.97 2.03
CA LEU A 18 18.00 -6.44 1.38
C LEU A 18 18.35 -5.32 0.40
N THR A 19 18.90 -5.69 -0.75
CA THR A 19 19.17 -4.75 -1.84
C THR A 19 17.94 -4.66 -2.75
N SER A 20 17.83 -3.56 -3.48
CA SER A 20 16.74 -3.38 -4.45
C SER A 20 16.76 -4.46 -5.52
N GLU A 21 17.93 -4.87 -5.97
CA GLU A 21 18.11 -5.91 -6.97
C GLU A 21 17.66 -7.28 -6.44
N TRP A 22 18.03 -7.62 -5.23
CA TRP A 22 17.64 -8.89 -4.61
C TRP A 22 16.13 -8.96 -4.39
N MET A 23 15.56 -7.90 -3.84
CA MET A 23 14.11 -7.81 -3.62
C MET A 23 13.34 -7.84 -4.93
N ALA A 24 13.84 -7.15 -5.96
CA ALA A 24 13.22 -7.16 -7.30
C ALA A 24 13.17 -8.57 -7.88
N GLY A 25 14.22 -9.35 -7.68
CA GLY A 25 14.25 -10.77 -8.10
C GLY A 25 13.16 -11.59 -7.41
N SER A 26 12.99 -11.42 -6.11
CA SER A 26 11.96 -12.13 -5.34
C SER A 26 10.54 -11.75 -5.76
N ILE A 27 10.29 -10.48 -6.07
CA ILE A 27 8.97 -9.96 -6.44
C ILE A 27 8.67 -10.20 -7.94
N ASN A 28 9.70 -10.47 -8.72
CA ASN A 28 9.63 -10.57 -10.18
C ASN A 28 9.30 -9.22 -10.84
N THR A 29 10.05 -8.20 -10.44
CA THR A 29 9.94 -6.85 -10.97
C THR A 29 11.36 -6.28 -11.18
N ASN A 30 11.48 -4.99 -11.46
CA ASN A 30 12.81 -4.36 -11.62
C ASN A 30 13.17 -3.51 -10.39
N ALA A 31 14.46 -3.25 -10.23
CA ALA A 31 14.98 -2.53 -9.07
C ALA A 31 14.49 -1.09 -8.97
N VAL A 32 14.13 -0.44 -10.09
CA VAL A 32 13.60 0.93 -10.09
C VAL A 32 12.26 0.99 -9.37
N VAL A 33 11.38 0.03 -9.65
CA VAL A 33 10.07 -0.08 -8.97
C VAL A 33 10.25 -0.31 -7.48
N VAL A 34 11.17 -1.22 -7.10
CA VAL A 34 11.47 -1.51 -5.70
C VAL A 34 11.99 -0.27 -4.99
N ARG A 35 12.93 0.47 -5.57
CA ARG A 35 13.46 1.70 -4.97
C ARG A 35 12.37 2.74 -4.75
N ARG A 36 11.44 2.87 -5.68
CA ARG A 36 10.31 3.80 -5.56
C ARG A 36 9.40 3.41 -4.39
N LEU A 37 9.07 2.13 -4.29
CA LEU A 37 8.24 1.63 -3.19
C LEU A 37 8.94 1.80 -1.84
N VAL A 38 10.21 1.44 -1.75
CA VAL A 38 11.00 1.60 -0.53
C VAL A 38 11.08 3.06 -0.11
N SER A 39 11.28 3.97 -1.06
CA SER A 39 11.31 5.41 -0.80
C SER A 39 9.98 5.88 -0.20
N ALA A 40 8.86 5.44 -0.78
CA ALA A 40 7.52 5.78 -0.27
C ALA A 40 7.31 5.24 1.15
N LEU A 41 7.72 4.01 1.41
CA LEU A 41 7.62 3.40 2.75
C LEU A 41 8.50 4.13 3.78
N LYS A 42 9.68 4.59 3.38
CA LYS A 42 10.55 5.41 4.24
C LYS A 42 9.91 6.75 4.57
N GLN A 43 9.35 7.43 3.58
CA GLN A 43 8.67 8.71 3.78
C GLN A 43 7.47 8.59 4.71
N ALA A 44 6.77 7.46 4.66
CA ALA A 44 5.63 7.19 5.55
C ALA A 44 6.04 6.77 6.97
N GLY A 45 7.35 6.58 7.22
CA GLY A 45 7.84 6.17 8.52
C GLY A 45 7.63 4.70 8.85
N LEU A 46 7.43 3.85 7.85
CA LEU A 46 7.22 2.42 8.05
C LEU A 46 8.53 1.63 8.05
N VAL A 47 9.50 2.06 7.27
CA VAL A 47 10.84 1.44 7.23
C VAL A 47 11.93 2.51 7.31
N ALA A 48 13.12 2.08 7.71
CA ALA A 48 14.31 2.94 7.72
C ALA A 48 15.54 2.11 7.34
N ALA A 49 16.59 2.79 6.91
CA ALA A 49 17.87 2.13 6.69
C ALA A 49 18.50 1.72 8.04
N VAL A 50 19.16 0.58 8.06
CA VAL A 50 19.88 0.09 9.24
C VAL A 50 21.17 0.90 9.43
N GLN A 51 21.89 1.14 8.32
CA GLN A 51 23.07 2.00 8.26
C GLN A 51 22.87 2.99 7.13
N THR A 52 23.78 3.95 6.96
CA THR A 52 23.68 4.98 5.92
C THR A 52 23.37 4.36 4.55
N ASN A 53 22.12 4.49 4.12
CA ASN A 53 21.60 3.99 2.84
C ASN A 53 21.75 2.48 2.62
N ARG A 54 21.90 1.70 3.69
CA ARG A 54 22.08 0.25 3.60
C ARG A 54 21.17 -0.52 4.54
N GLY A 55 20.61 -1.59 4.04
CA GLY A 55 19.70 -2.45 4.78
C GLY A 55 18.35 -1.80 5.04
N LEU A 56 17.42 -2.57 5.53
CA LEU A 56 16.09 -2.08 5.88
C LEU A 56 15.62 -2.72 7.18
N ARG A 57 14.93 -1.91 8.00
CA ARG A 57 14.26 -2.37 9.21
C ARG A 57 12.89 -1.73 9.32
N LEU A 58 11.98 -2.35 10.04
CA LEU A 58 10.70 -1.73 10.36
C LEU A 58 10.91 -0.63 11.41
N CYS A 59 10.17 0.47 11.26
CA CYS A 59 10.15 1.54 12.25
C CYS A 59 9.17 1.27 13.38
N LYS A 60 8.19 0.38 13.16
CA LYS A 60 7.23 -0.02 14.18
C LYS A 60 6.86 -1.49 14.00
N SER A 61 6.23 -2.06 15.02
CA SER A 61 5.86 -3.48 15.02
C SER A 61 4.94 -3.83 13.84
N ALA A 62 5.15 -5.01 13.26
CA ALA A 62 4.27 -5.54 12.21
C ALA A 62 2.80 -5.63 12.66
N ARG A 63 2.55 -5.74 13.95
CA ARG A 63 1.19 -5.75 14.52
C ARG A 63 0.51 -4.40 14.44
N ASP A 64 1.31 -3.32 14.34
CA ASP A 64 0.83 -1.93 14.29
C ASP A 64 0.82 -1.37 12.87
N ILE A 65 1.21 -2.15 11.88
CA ILE A 65 1.18 -1.76 10.48
C ILE A 65 -0.04 -2.39 9.82
N SER A 66 -1.02 -1.57 9.44
CA SER A 66 -2.19 -2.03 8.70
C SER A 66 -1.95 -1.98 7.20
N PHE A 67 -2.71 -2.78 6.45
CA PHE A 67 -2.69 -2.71 4.99
C PHE A 67 -3.13 -1.33 4.49
N TRP A 68 -4.01 -0.67 5.23
CA TRP A 68 -4.43 0.69 4.92
C TRP A 68 -3.25 1.67 4.97
N GLU A 69 -2.42 1.61 6.02
CA GLU A 69 -1.22 2.44 6.11
C GLU A 69 -0.26 2.21 4.95
N VAL A 70 -0.07 0.95 4.55
CA VAL A 70 0.81 0.61 3.43
C VAL A 70 0.25 1.18 2.13
N LEU A 71 -1.06 1.05 1.90
CA LEU A 71 -1.70 1.61 0.71
C LEU A 71 -1.56 3.14 0.67
N GLN A 72 -1.77 3.82 1.79
CA GLN A 72 -1.61 5.26 1.89
C GLN A 72 -0.17 5.69 1.60
N ALA A 73 0.80 4.87 2.00
CA ALA A 73 2.21 5.16 1.77
C ALA A 73 2.60 5.09 0.29
N VAL A 74 2.13 4.05 -0.40
CA VAL A 74 2.60 3.75 -1.77
C VAL A 74 1.66 4.25 -2.86
N ASP A 75 0.40 4.50 -2.53
CA ASP A 75 -0.61 4.97 -3.47
C ASP A 75 -1.62 5.88 -2.75
N PRO A 76 -1.21 7.09 -2.35
CA PRO A 76 -2.07 7.99 -1.57
C PRO A 76 -3.28 8.50 -2.36
N GLU A 77 -3.21 8.49 -3.69
CA GLU A 77 -4.30 8.91 -4.57
C GLU A 77 -5.17 7.74 -5.03
N HIS A 78 -5.10 6.61 -4.34
CA HIS A 78 -5.86 5.42 -4.71
C HIS A 78 -7.34 5.74 -4.91
N GLU A 79 -7.87 5.35 -6.05
CA GLU A 79 -9.29 5.42 -6.37
C GLU A 79 -9.78 4.01 -6.63
N LEU A 80 -10.66 3.51 -5.77
CA LEU A 80 -11.26 2.19 -5.96
C LEU A 80 -12.31 2.23 -7.06
N PHE A 81 -13.08 3.33 -7.11
CA PHE A 81 -14.13 3.55 -8.10
C PHE A 81 -13.94 4.89 -8.78
N ALA A 82 -13.81 4.88 -10.09
CA ALA A 82 -13.78 6.10 -10.89
C ALA A 82 -15.21 6.57 -11.13
N ILE A 83 -15.52 7.80 -10.69
CA ILE A 83 -16.80 8.44 -11.01
C ILE A 83 -16.66 9.13 -12.36
N HIS A 84 -17.65 8.93 -13.22
CA HIS A 84 -17.67 9.59 -14.53
C HIS A 84 -17.90 11.09 -14.35
N ALA A 85 -16.82 11.87 -14.36
CA ALA A 85 -16.81 13.30 -14.02
C ALA A 85 -17.41 14.21 -15.11
N HIS A 86 -17.75 13.65 -16.29
CA HIS A 86 -18.19 14.42 -17.45
C HIS A 86 -19.60 14.05 -17.91
N SER A 87 -20.45 13.59 -16.99
CA SER A 87 -21.86 13.40 -17.29
C SER A 87 -22.48 14.74 -17.68
N ASN A 88 -23.47 14.70 -18.58
CA ASN A 88 -24.16 15.89 -19.03
C ASN A 88 -24.98 16.50 -17.87
N VAL A 89 -24.46 17.59 -17.28
CA VAL A 89 -25.10 18.27 -16.14
C VAL A 89 -26.44 18.93 -16.49
N GLN A 90 -26.73 19.13 -17.78
CA GLN A 90 -28.03 19.65 -18.24
C GLN A 90 -29.10 18.55 -18.35
N CYS A 91 -28.68 17.29 -18.28
CA CYS A 91 -29.58 16.16 -18.23
C CYS A 91 -29.90 15.82 -16.78
N ASP A 92 -31.18 15.83 -16.41
CA ASP A 92 -31.60 15.52 -15.03
C ASP A 92 -31.12 14.15 -14.59
N ILE A 93 -31.16 13.17 -15.48
CA ILE A 93 -30.67 11.81 -15.20
C ILE A 93 -29.15 11.82 -14.96
N GLY A 94 -28.38 12.57 -15.76
CA GLY A 94 -26.93 12.67 -15.64
C GLY A 94 -26.52 13.21 -14.28
N CYS A 95 -27.12 14.29 -13.80
CA CYS A 95 -26.87 14.84 -12.47
C CYS A 95 -27.27 13.86 -11.36
N GLN A 96 -28.42 13.24 -11.48
CA GLN A 96 -28.94 12.30 -10.48
C GLN A 96 -28.07 11.03 -10.41
N ILE A 97 -27.62 10.54 -11.56
CA ILE A 97 -26.74 9.34 -11.63
C ILE A 97 -25.41 9.62 -10.92
N GLU A 98 -24.79 10.76 -11.16
CA GLU A 98 -23.55 11.12 -10.48
C GLU A 98 -23.73 11.14 -8.95
N THR A 99 -24.81 11.73 -8.47
CA THR A 99 -25.12 11.78 -7.04
C THR A 99 -25.33 10.37 -6.46
N VAL A 100 -26.11 9.54 -7.15
CA VAL A 100 -26.39 8.16 -6.72
C VAL A 100 -25.10 7.34 -6.68
N LEU A 101 -24.30 7.39 -7.76
CA LEU A 101 -23.04 6.65 -7.84
C LEU A 101 -22.04 7.11 -6.80
N SER A 102 -21.93 8.42 -6.56
CA SER A 102 -21.06 8.97 -5.52
C SER A 102 -21.42 8.44 -4.14
N HIS A 103 -22.71 8.34 -3.83
CA HIS A 103 -23.20 7.80 -2.57
C HIS A 103 -22.86 6.31 -2.41
N VAL A 104 -23.11 5.53 -3.46
CA VAL A 104 -22.80 4.09 -3.47
C VAL A 104 -21.30 3.85 -3.31
N TYR A 105 -20.49 4.55 -4.09
CA TYR A 105 -19.04 4.40 -4.07
C TYR A 105 -18.42 4.83 -2.75
N ALA A 106 -18.94 5.93 -2.15
CA ALA A 106 -18.49 6.38 -0.84
C ALA A 106 -18.74 5.31 0.24
N GLY A 107 -19.90 4.65 0.20
CA GLY A 107 -20.20 3.55 1.12
C GLY A 107 -19.30 2.35 0.93
N LEU A 108 -19.03 1.96 -0.33
CA LEU A 108 -18.13 0.86 -0.65
C LEU A 108 -16.69 1.18 -0.25
N GLU A 109 -16.23 2.42 -0.47
CA GLU A 109 -14.90 2.84 -0.06
C GLU A 109 -14.72 2.78 1.45
N GLN A 110 -15.73 3.17 2.24
CA GLN A 110 -15.69 3.05 3.69
C GLN A 110 -15.55 1.61 4.16
N GLU A 111 -16.30 0.67 3.56
CA GLU A 111 -16.20 -0.75 3.89
C GLU A 111 -14.84 -1.32 3.51
N TRP A 112 -14.34 -0.98 2.34
CA TRP A 112 -13.01 -1.37 1.87
C TRP A 112 -11.91 -0.86 2.82
N ARG A 113 -12.00 0.42 3.20
CA ARG A 113 -11.07 1.04 4.15
C ARG A 113 -11.06 0.32 5.49
N LYS A 114 -12.24 -0.01 6.03
CA LYS A 114 -12.36 -0.75 7.29
C LYS A 114 -11.68 -2.11 7.20
N GLN A 115 -11.88 -2.82 6.10
CA GLN A 115 -11.24 -4.12 5.87
C GLN A 115 -9.73 -4.01 5.85
N LEU A 116 -9.19 -3.01 5.15
CA LEU A 116 -7.75 -2.78 5.08
C LEU A 116 -7.17 -2.34 6.43
N GLN A 117 -7.91 -1.55 7.20
CA GLN A 117 -7.49 -1.14 8.55
C GLN A 117 -7.48 -2.31 9.53
N ALA A 118 -8.33 -3.29 9.33
CA ALA A 118 -8.39 -4.49 10.17
C ALA A 118 -7.30 -5.51 9.85
N GLN A 119 -6.72 -5.47 8.64
CA GLN A 119 -5.64 -6.38 8.24
C GLN A 119 -4.29 -5.79 8.60
N THR A 120 -3.48 -6.56 9.31
CA THR A 120 -2.14 -6.13 9.71
C THR A 120 -1.07 -6.90 8.96
N LEU A 121 0.13 -6.34 8.90
CA LEU A 121 1.29 -7.03 8.36
C LEU A 121 1.55 -8.33 9.12
N GLN A 122 1.42 -8.31 10.46
CA GLN A 122 1.60 -9.51 11.27
C GLN A 122 0.61 -10.61 10.89
N ALA A 123 -0.65 -10.27 10.67
CA ALA A 123 -1.67 -11.25 10.26
C ALA A 123 -1.31 -11.93 8.93
N ALA A 124 -0.75 -11.16 8.00
CA ALA A 124 -0.26 -11.71 6.73
C ALA A 124 0.95 -12.63 6.95
N LEU A 125 1.89 -12.23 7.79
CA LEU A 125 3.08 -13.04 8.11
C LEU A 125 2.71 -14.36 8.79
N ASP A 126 1.70 -14.34 9.65
CA ASP A 126 1.22 -15.55 10.36
C ASP A 126 0.66 -16.60 9.41
N GLN A 127 0.26 -16.20 8.21
CA GLN A 127 -0.24 -17.10 7.17
C GLN A 127 0.87 -17.66 6.27
N LEU A 128 2.07 -17.10 6.35
CA LEU A 128 3.23 -17.60 5.60
C LEU A 128 3.83 -18.80 6.32
N GLN A 129 4.09 -19.84 5.54
CA GLN A 129 4.70 -21.06 6.07
C GLN A 129 5.91 -21.48 5.24
#